data_c9f974a14c4a27392d08141f10868af9
#
_entry.id   c9f974a14c4a27392d08141f10868af9
#
_cell.length_a   1.000
_cell.length_b   1.000
_cell.length_c   1.000
_cell.angle_alpha   90.00
_cell.angle_beta   90.00
_cell.angle_gamma   90.00
#
_symmetry.space_group_name_H-M   'P 1'
#
loop_
_entity.id
_entity.type
_entity.pdbx_description
1 polymer ?
#
loop_
_entity_poly.entity_id
_entity_poly.type
_entity_poly.pdbx_seq_one_letter_code
_entity_poly.pdbx_strand_id
1 'polypeptide(L)'
;MFHQKIKQCFSHSVHLVSSVISEFTYSDTDLTRNRKFPADKLITFLVSQGSSSTKNELLDFFDMDPQSPTASALNQQRAKLSPDALEAVFRHFNHFASFYDQKKLRCRFLAADGSTFTFFSKPAFAPEEYHVSEGHSIKGFYSMHLNAFYDLQKHTYSDALIQPIHQKDEFSAFCEMVDRHDLLTGTKDVFIGDRGYCSYNNMAHVKEKGQYFLFRTKDIHSKGLVGNFEFPDADSFDIQVNVTLVRSHKKKISIKEGYYKRFVDAAASFDYVAYGSLDTYDLSFRIVRFPISDDSYECIVTNLPSDEFPSEQIKLLYYARWAIEGSFRKLKYTVGLSNFHAYKPEYIKQEIWAKLIAYNITETRINHAIIEKGNTKYEYKVNFSMAAHICRVFLRPNTEKDSIDVMSLLTKELIPIRNDRQYPRLQTAHFRKPRYFIYRAA
;
A
#
# COMPACT_ATOMS: atom_id res chain seq x y z
N MET A 1 27.16 5.34 -6.80
CA MET A 1 27.01 3.96 -7.31
C MET A 1 25.62 3.35 -7.08
N PHE A 2 25.11 3.17 -5.85
CA PHE A 2 23.80 2.54 -5.60
C PHE A 2 22.61 3.36 -6.14
N HIS A 3 22.56 4.65 -5.89
CA HIS A 3 21.48 5.53 -6.37
C HIS A 3 21.36 5.59 -7.90
N GLN A 4 22.49 5.43 -8.63
CA GLN A 4 22.46 5.28 -10.10
C GLN A 4 21.82 3.94 -10.51
N LYS A 5 22.07 2.84 -9.79
CA LYS A 5 21.42 1.56 -10.02
C LYS A 5 19.90 1.67 -9.85
N ILE A 6 19.42 2.40 -8.82
CA ILE A 6 17.98 2.62 -8.62
C ILE A 6 17.39 3.49 -9.75
N LYS A 7 18.12 4.51 -10.26
CA LYS A 7 17.71 5.25 -11.46
C LYS A 7 17.65 4.33 -12.68
N GLN A 8 18.62 3.43 -12.84
CA GLN A 8 18.64 2.43 -13.91
C GLN A 8 17.48 1.45 -13.81
N CYS A 9 17.12 0.94 -12.61
CA CYS A 9 15.93 0.12 -12.40
C CYS A 9 14.67 0.84 -12.88
N PHE A 10 14.50 2.09 -12.48
CA PHE A 10 13.35 2.90 -12.92
C PHE A 10 13.35 3.12 -14.44
N SER A 11 14.47 3.57 -15.01
CA SER A 11 14.59 3.80 -16.46
C SER A 11 14.37 2.52 -17.26
N HIS A 12 14.85 1.37 -16.78
CA HIS A 12 14.63 0.08 -17.40
C HIS A 12 13.15 -0.34 -17.34
N SER A 13 12.49 -0.13 -16.20
CA SER A 13 11.06 -0.41 -16.05
C SER A 13 10.21 0.44 -17.00
N VAL A 14 10.55 1.74 -17.12
CA VAL A 14 9.90 2.64 -18.07
C VAL A 14 10.15 2.19 -19.51
N HIS A 15 11.38 1.79 -19.85
CA HIS A 15 11.73 1.31 -21.18
C HIS A 15 10.96 0.05 -21.57
N LEU A 16 10.85 -0.94 -20.66
CA LEU A 16 10.09 -2.17 -20.92
C LEU A 16 8.62 -1.86 -21.25
N VAL A 17 7.96 -1.04 -20.45
CA VAL A 17 6.56 -0.65 -20.68
C VAL A 17 6.43 0.14 -21.99
N SER A 18 7.37 1.06 -22.24
CA SER A 18 7.36 1.88 -23.46
C SER A 18 7.63 1.07 -24.74
N SER A 19 8.36 -0.04 -24.65
CA SER A 19 8.63 -0.92 -25.81
C SER A 19 7.41 -1.70 -26.29
N VAL A 20 6.43 -1.91 -25.40
CA VAL A 20 5.14 -2.58 -25.67
C VAL A 20 3.96 -1.64 -25.42
N ILE A 21 4.14 -0.34 -25.70
CA ILE A 21 3.18 0.70 -25.29
C ILE A 21 1.77 0.51 -25.86
N SER A 22 1.61 -0.16 -26.99
CA SER A 22 0.32 -0.51 -27.58
C SER A 22 -0.57 -1.34 -26.65
N GLU A 23 0.02 -2.14 -25.76
CA GLU A 23 -0.72 -2.91 -24.75
C GLU A 23 -1.31 -2.02 -23.64
N PHE A 24 -0.80 -0.80 -23.50
CA PHE A 24 -1.16 0.16 -22.46
C PHE A 24 -1.81 1.44 -23.00
N THR A 25 -2.30 1.40 -24.23
CA THR A 25 -2.98 2.53 -24.88
C THR A 25 -4.38 2.15 -25.36
N TYR A 26 -5.24 3.15 -25.58
CA TYR A 26 -6.61 2.91 -26.02
C TYR A 26 -6.72 2.69 -27.54
N SER A 27 -5.62 2.88 -28.29
CA SER A 27 -5.51 2.61 -29.72
C SER A 27 -4.07 2.22 -30.04
N ASP A 28 -3.88 1.26 -30.93
CA ASP A 28 -2.56 0.74 -31.37
C ASP A 28 -1.64 1.82 -31.98
N THR A 29 -2.21 2.92 -32.46
CA THR A 29 -1.46 4.05 -33.02
C THR A 29 -1.11 5.13 -32.01
N ASP A 30 -1.60 5.00 -30.77
CA ASP A 30 -1.37 5.98 -29.71
C ASP A 30 0.06 5.86 -29.18
N LEU A 31 0.67 7.03 -28.89
CA LEU A 31 2.02 7.18 -28.35
C LEU A 31 3.15 6.52 -29.18
N THR A 32 2.87 6.04 -30.40
CA THR A 32 3.85 5.39 -31.31
C THR A 32 4.76 6.41 -32.02
N ARG A 33 4.33 7.66 -32.17
CA ARG A 33 5.11 8.69 -32.88
C ARG A 33 6.08 9.38 -31.93
N ASN A 34 7.33 9.58 -32.37
CA ASN A 34 8.33 10.35 -31.63
C ASN A 34 7.96 11.86 -31.65
N ARG A 35 7.22 12.30 -30.66
CA ARG A 35 6.82 13.69 -30.41
C ARG A 35 7.55 14.25 -29.18
N LYS A 36 7.24 15.49 -28.76
CA LYS A 36 7.81 16.11 -27.54
C LYS A 36 7.54 15.29 -26.26
N PHE A 37 6.44 14.50 -26.22
CA PHE A 37 6.12 13.54 -25.16
C PHE A 37 5.99 12.12 -25.74
N PRO A 38 7.07 11.40 -26.04
CA PRO A 38 7.00 9.95 -26.24
C PRO A 38 6.64 9.27 -24.91
N ALA A 39 6.25 7.99 -24.98
CA ALA A 39 5.72 7.25 -23.82
C ALA A 39 6.65 7.26 -22.59
N ASP A 40 7.93 7.04 -22.81
CA ASP A 40 8.98 7.03 -21.75
C ASP A 40 9.10 8.37 -21.04
N LYS A 41 9.12 9.49 -21.78
CA LYS A 41 9.14 10.84 -21.22
C LYS A 41 7.85 11.17 -20.49
N LEU A 42 6.69 10.74 -21.02
CA LEU A 42 5.38 10.95 -20.39
C LEU A 42 5.32 10.25 -19.02
N ILE A 43 5.68 8.97 -18.96
CA ILE A 43 5.71 8.18 -17.72
C ILE A 43 6.71 8.80 -16.73
N THR A 44 7.92 9.12 -17.18
CA THR A 44 8.95 9.75 -16.33
C THR A 44 8.47 11.10 -15.78
N PHE A 45 7.81 11.92 -16.60
CA PHE A 45 7.22 13.17 -16.17
C PHE A 45 6.19 12.95 -15.06
N LEU A 46 5.23 12.04 -15.25
CA LEU A 46 4.18 11.76 -14.27
C LEU A 46 4.77 11.32 -12.91
N VAL A 47 5.81 10.48 -12.91
CA VAL A 47 6.49 10.05 -11.69
C VAL A 47 7.28 11.18 -11.02
N SER A 48 7.87 12.07 -11.81
CA SER A 48 8.66 13.20 -11.31
C SER A 48 7.86 14.43 -10.93
N GLN A 49 6.52 14.44 -11.15
CA GLN A 49 5.68 15.57 -10.76
C GLN A 49 5.69 15.81 -9.24
N GLY A 50 5.72 17.07 -8.85
CA GLY A 50 5.60 17.53 -7.46
C GLY A 50 4.20 17.99 -7.10
N SER A 51 4.15 19.11 -6.37
CA SER A 51 2.89 19.75 -5.93
C SER A 51 2.69 21.13 -6.54
N SER A 52 3.51 21.54 -7.51
CA SER A 52 3.38 22.80 -8.23
C SER A 52 2.26 22.73 -9.30
N SER A 53 1.97 23.85 -9.95
CA SER A 53 1.05 23.85 -11.09
C SER A 53 1.62 23.03 -12.24
N THR A 54 0.76 22.44 -13.07
CA THR A 54 1.19 21.64 -14.24
C THR A 54 2.13 22.41 -15.16
N LYS A 55 1.91 23.73 -15.30
CA LYS A 55 2.77 24.59 -16.13
C LYS A 55 4.18 24.70 -15.57
N ASN A 56 4.31 24.94 -14.28
CA ASN A 56 5.60 25.03 -13.60
C ASN A 56 6.32 23.68 -13.63
N GLU A 57 5.63 22.58 -13.38
CA GLU A 57 6.20 21.23 -13.45
C GLU A 57 6.73 20.89 -14.84
N LEU A 58 6.05 21.35 -15.92
CA LEU A 58 6.51 21.19 -17.29
C LEU A 58 7.78 22.02 -17.57
N LEU A 59 7.79 23.28 -17.17
CA LEU A 59 8.99 24.12 -17.33
C LEU A 59 10.18 23.52 -16.58
N ASP A 60 9.97 23.08 -15.34
CA ASP A 60 10.99 22.42 -14.53
C ASP A 60 11.52 21.13 -15.16
N PHE A 61 10.63 20.31 -15.74
CA PHE A 61 11.00 19.03 -16.34
C PHE A 61 11.79 19.20 -17.63
N PHE A 62 11.52 20.24 -18.40
CA PHE A 62 12.19 20.58 -19.64
C PHE A 62 13.26 21.68 -19.46
N ASP A 63 13.78 21.85 -18.23
CA ASP A 63 14.89 22.78 -17.91
C ASP A 63 14.66 24.23 -18.40
N MET A 64 13.43 24.74 -18.23
CA MET A 64 13.01 26.10 -18.64
C MET A 64 13.09 26.33 -20.16
N ASP A 65 13.05 25.29 -20.98
CA ASP A 65 13.02 25.43 -22.44
C ASP A 65 11.76 26.18 -22.88
N PRO A 66 11.87 27.33 -23.58
CA PRO A 66 10.72 28.08 -24.11
C PRO A 66 9.83 27.25 -25.05
N GLN A 67 10.36 26.19 -25.64
CA GLN A 67 9.63 25.24 -26.50
C GLN A 67 9.04 24.05 -25.73
N SER A 68 9.07 24.06 -24.40
CA SER A 68 8.45 23.01 -23.59
C SER A 68 6.99 22.77 -23.98
N PRO A 69 6.48 21.53 -23.87
CA PRO A 69 5.08 21.25 -24.17
C PRO A 69 4.12 22.00 -23.25
N THR A 70 2.98 22.40 -23.77
CA THR A 70 1.93 23.03 -22.97
C THR A 70 1.17 22.00 -22.12
N ALA A 71 0.47 22.45 -21.08
CA ALA A 71 -0.41 21.60 -20.30
C ALA A 71 -1.52 20.93 -21.15
N SER A 72 -1.97 21.59 -22.22
CA SER A 72 -2.91 21.01 -23.18
C SER A 72 -2.29 19.86 -23.95
N ALA A 73 -1.05 20.01 -24.44
CA ALA A 73 -0.33 18.95 -25.12
C ALA A 73 -0.06 17.75 -24.20
N LEU A 74 0.31 17.98 -22.93
CA LEU A 74 0.42 16.93 -21.91
C LEU A 74 -0.89 16.16 -21.78
N ASN A 75 -2.01 16.86 -21.58
CA ASN A 75 -3.31 16.22 -21.37
C ASN A 75 -3.76 15.40 -22.60
N GLN A 76 -3.45 15.86 -23.82
CA GLN A 76 -3.72 15.10 -25.03
C GLN A 76 -2.90 13.80 -25.12
N GLN A 77 -1.63 13.81 -24.73
CA GLN A 77 -0.81 12.60 -24.72
C GLN A 77 -1.20 11.68 -23.56
N ARG A 78 -1.45 12.24 -22.38
CA ARG A 78 -1.87 11.52 -21.17
C ARG A 78 -3.20 10.79 -21.38
N ALA A 79 -4.13 11.38 -22.15
CA ALA A 79 -5.43 10.78 -22.47
C ALA A 79 -5.33 9.46 -23.24
N LYS A 80 -4.19 9.17 -23.84
CA LYS A 80 -3.92 7.96 -24.62
C LYS A 80 -3.36 6.82 -23.78
N LEU A 81 -2.85 7.11 -22.58
CA LEU A 81 -2.18 6.17 -21.71
C LEU A 81 -3.16 5.56 -20.73
N SER A 82 -3.26 4.22 -20.64
CA SER A 82 -3.97 3.53 -19.57
C SER A 82 -3.22 3.71 -18.22
N PRO A 83 -3.92 3.79 -17.08
CA PRO A 83 -3.30 3.70 -15.75
C PRO A 83 -2.44 2.45 -15.56
N ASP A 84 -2.77 1.34 -16.24
CA ASP A 84 -2.08 0.05 -16.14
C ASP A 84 -0.61 0.15 -16.57
N ALA A 85 -0.26 1.12 -17.43
CA ALA A 85 1.13 1.42 -17.76
C ALA A 85 1.95 1.81 -16.54
N LEU A 86 1.40 2.66 -15.67
CA LEU A 86 2.05 3.09 -14.44
C LEU A 86 2.07 1.95 -13.39
N GLU A 87 1.03 1.13 -13.34
CA GLU A 87 1.00 -0.09 -12.52
C GLU A 87 2.10 -1.06 -12.96
N ALA A 88 2.24 -1.32 -14.25
CA ALA A 88 3.30 -2.17 -14.79
C ALA A 88 4.70 -1.63 -14.45
N VAL A 89 4.93 -0.32 -14.59
CA VAL A 89 6.19 0.31 -14.18
C VAL A 89 6.42 0.13 -12.67
N PHE A 90 5.39 0.26 -11.82
CA PHE A 90 5.50 0.02 -10.39
C PHE A 90 5.95 -1.41 -10.07
N ARG A 91 5.34 -2.41 -10.71
CA ARG A 91 5.68 -3.83 -10.53
C ARG A 91 7.09 -4.14 -11.01
N HIS A 92 7.45 -3.70 -12.21
CA HIS A 92 8.80 -3.88 -12.75
C HIS A 92 9.86 -3.19 -11.89
N PHE A 93 9.59 -1.96 -11.43
CA PHE A 93 10.52 -1.26 -10.53
C PHE A 93 10.75 -2.03 -9.23
N ASN A 94 9.70 -2.50 -8.58
CA ASN A 94 9.81 -3.29 -7.35
C ASN A 94 10.60 -4.58 -7.57
N HIS A 95 10.35 -5.26 -8.69
CA HIS A 95 11.06 -6.46 -9.08
C HIS A 95 12.57 -6.18 -9.26
N PHE A 96 12.94 -5.21 -10.10
CA PHE A 96 14.37 -4.90 -10.34
C PHE A 96 15.07 -4.33 -9.11
N ALA A 97 14.39 -3.52 -8.30
CA ALA A 97 14.96 -2.99 -7.07
C ALA A 97 15.26 -4.11 -6.06
N SER A 98 14.48 -5.20 -6.05
CA SER A 98 14.66 -6.34 -5.14
C SER A 98 15.98 -7.08 -5.36
N PHE A 99 16.57 -7.05 -6.57
CA PHE A 99 17.88 -7.65 -6.84
C PHE A 99 19.04 -6.98 -6.09
N TYR A 100 18.84 -5.78 -5.60
CA TYR A 100 19.84 -5.04 -4.82
C TYR A 100 19.64 -5.16 -3.32
N ASP A 101 18.70 -5.98 -2.88
CA ASP A 101 18.49 -6.25 -1.45
C ASP A 101 19.69 -7.00 -0.88
N GLN A 102 20.34 -6.41 0.12
CA GLN A 102 21.56 -6.96 0.70
C GLN A 102 21.33 -8.15 1.61
N LYS A 103 20.09 -8.40 2.06
CA LYS A 103 19.75 -9.46 3.02
C LYS A 103 18.70 -10.39 2.45
N LYS A 104 19.01 -11.69 2.38
CA LYS A 104 17.98 -12.73 2.27
C LYS A 104 17.24 -12.79 3.60
N LEU A 105 15.97 -12.42 3.57
CA LEU A 105 15.11 -12.48 4.73
C LEU A 105 14.43 -13.85 4.78
N ARG A 106 14.34 -14.45 5.97
CA ARG A 106 13.54 -15.66 6.17
C ARG A 106 12.05 -15.37 6.03
N CYS A 107 11.62 -14.24 6.59
CA CYS A 107 10.26 -13.74 6.47
C CYS A 107 10.24 -12.28 6.03
N ARG A 108 9.28 -11.94 5.16
CA ARG A 108 8.93 -10.58 4.78
C ARG A 108 7.59 -10.23 5.44
N PHE A 109 7.52 -9.09 6.11
CA PHE A 109 6.33 -8.66 6.85
C PHE A 109 5.58 -7.59 6.07
N LEU A 110 4.38 -7.92 5.62
CA LEU A 110 3.55 -7.08 4.75
C LEU A 110 2.33 -6.58 5.51
N ALA A 111 2.31 -5.31 5.89
CA ALA A 111 1.13 -4.67 6.46
C ALA A 111 0.08 -4.42 5.38
N ALA A 112 -1.16 -4.81 5.65
CA ALA A 112 -2.33 -4.51 4.83
C ALA A 112 -3.13 -3.37 5.46
N ASP A 113 -3.46 -2.35 4.68
CA ASP A 113 -4.35 -1.27 5.10
C ASP A 113 -4.89 -0.52 3.88
N GLY A 114 -5.94 0.25 4.09
CA GLY A 114 -6.57 1.05 3.05
C GLY A 114 -6.61 2.54 3.38
N SER A 115 -6.62 3.38 2.36
CA SER A 115 -6.72 4.83 2.52
C SER A 115 -7.57 5.48 1.44
N THR A 116 -8.51 6.33 1.85
CA THR A 116 -9.38 7.06 0.93
C THR A 116 -8.73 8.39 0.55
N PHE A 117 -8.83 8.75 -0.74
CA PHE A 117 -8.38 10.01 -1.32
C PHE A 117 -9.57 10.72 -1.93
N THR A 118 -9.67 12.02 -1.67
CA THR A 118 -10.66 12.89 -2.31
C THR A 118 -10.02 13.69 -3.44
N PHE A 119 -10.76 13.90 -4.50
CA PHE A 119 -10.31 14.69 -5.64
C PHE A 119 -11.46 15.55 -6.20
N PHE A 120 -11.09 16.57 -6.94
CA PHE A 120 -12.07 17.38 -7.65
C PHE A 120 -12.45 16.71 -8.96
N SER A 121 -13.73 16.69 -9.25
CA SER A 121 -14.23 16.27 -10.55
C SER A 121 -15.58 16.94 -10.87
N LYS A 122 -16.19 16.56 -11.98
CA LYS A 122 -17.49 16.97 -12.43
C LYS A 122 -18.27 15.75 -12.91
N PRO A 123 -19.60 15.74 -12.87
CA PRO A 123 -20.41 14.61 -13.37
C PRO A 123 -20.06 14.19 -14.80
N ALA A 124 -19.67 15.17 -15.66
CA ALA A 124 -19.24 14.88 -17.03
C ALA A 124 -17.89 14.15 -17.15
N PHE A 125 -17.10 14.10 -16.08
CA PHE A 125 -15.75 13.53 -16.10
C PHE A 125 -15.61 12.29 -15.22
N ALA A 126 -16.43 12.14 -14.18
CA ALA A 126 -16.37 11.02 -13.26
C ALA A 126 -17.75 10.36 -13.11
N PRO A 127 -17.83 9.04 -13.29
CA PRO A 127 -19.03 8.27 -13.02
C PRO A 127 -19.48 8.37 -11.55
N GLU A 128 -20.75 8.02 -11.30
CA GLU A 128 -21.39 8.11 -9.99
C GLU A 128 -20.71 7.23 -8.93
N GLU A 129 -20.05 6.14 -9.34
CA GLU A 129 -19.31 5.24 -8.44
C GLU A 129 -18.18 5.92 -7.64
N TYR A 130 -17.71 7.09 -8.10
CA TYR A 130 -16.72 7.91 -7.40
C TYR A 130 -17.34 9.03 -6.57
N HIS A 131 -18.63 9.36 -6.76
CA HIS A 131 -19.27 10.51 -6.17
C HIS A 131 -19.78 10.23 -4.78
N VAL A 132 -19.43 11.06 -3.80
CA VAL A 132 -19.94 11.00 -2.42
C VAL A 132 -20.80 12.22 -2.15
N SER A 133 -22.09 12.00 -1.91
CA SER A 133 -23.00 13.04 -1.44
C SER A 133 -22.86 13.20 0.07
N GLU A 134 -22.75 14.42 0.56
CA GLU A 134 -22.73 14.73 2.00
C GLU A 134 -23.98 15.56 2.37
N GLY A 135 -24.91 14.92 3.07
CA GLY A 135 -26.01 15.58 3.76
C GLY A 135 -26.75 16.62 2.92
N HIS A 136 -26.60 17.90 3.28
CA HIS A 136 -27.23 19.02 2.61
C HIS A 136 -26.44 19.59 1.42
N SER A 137 -25.28 19.06 1.10
CA SER A 137 -24.47 19.54 -0.04
C SER A 137 -24.92 18.88 -1.35
N ILE A 138 -25.55 19.65 -2.22
CA ILE A 138 -25.97 19.22 -3.57
C ILE A 138 -24.75 18.84 -4.45
N LYS A 139 -23.58 19.39 -4.17
CA LYS A 139 -22.38 19.20 -5.02
C LYS A 139 -21.55 17.97 -4.65
N GLY A 140 -21.58 17.50 -3.39
CA GLY A 140 -20.75 16.37 -2.95
C GLY A 140 -19.26 16.54 -3.27
N PHE A 141 -18.56 15.43 -3.32
CA PHE A 141 -17.14 15.33 -3.73
C PHE A 141 -16.88 13.94 -4.33
N TYR A 142 -15.69 13.76 -4.92
CA TYR A 142 -15.30 12.50 -5.54
C TYR A 142 -14.18 11.82 -4.74
N SER A 143 -14.21 10.49 -4.66
CA SER A 143 -13.24 9.74 -3.89
C SER A 143 -12.87 8.40 -4.54
N MET A 144 -11.65 7.98 -4.27
CA MET A 144 -11.13 6.63 -4.54
C MET A 144 -10.56 6.02 -3.27
N HIS A 145 -10.58 4.71 -3.19
CA HIS A 145 -9.97 3.95 -2.12
C HIS A 145 -8.75 3.20 -2.64
N LEU A 146 -7.62 3.34 -1.95
CA LEU A 146 -6.38 2.62 -2.22
C LEU A 146 -6.20 1.56 -1.14
N ASN A 147 -6.22 0.30 -1.52
CA ASN A 147 -5.75 -0.81 -0.71
C ASN A 147 -4.27 -1.04 -1.01
N ALA A 148 -3.45 -1.37 -0.02
CA ALA A 148 -2.04 -1.57 -0.25
C ALA A 148 -1.42 -2.62 0.69
N PHE A 149 -0.40 -3.31 0.19
CA PHE A 149 0.57 -4.03 0.99
C PHE A 149 1.85 -3.21 1.14
N TYR A 150 2.32 -3.10 2.36
CA TYR A 150 3.49 -2.31 2.73
C TYR A 150 4.52 -3.18 3.42
N ASP A 151 5.70 -3.29 2.82
CA ASP A 151 6.84 -4.01 3.39
C ASP A 151 7.40 -3.24 4.58
N LEU A 152 7.26 -3.81 5.78
CA LEU A 152 7.67 -3.20 7.05
C LEU A 152 9.19 -3.12 7.22
N GLN A 153 9.95 -3.91 6.46
CA GLN A 153 11.41 -3.96 6.53
C GLN A 153 12.05 -3.02 5.51
N LYS A 154 11.46 -2.94 4.31
CA LYS A 154 11.94 -2.06 3.23
C LYS A 154 11.29 -0.68 3.23
N HIS A 155 10.20 -0.52 3.99
CA HIS A 155 9.39 0.69 4.00
C HIS A 155 8.83 1.10 2.62
N THR A 156 8.53 0.11 1.77
CA THR A 156 8.02 0.31 0.41
C THR A 156 6.67 -0.36 0.22
N TYR A 157 5.87 0.15 -0.72
CA TYR A 157 4.65 -0.52 -1.14
C TYR A 157 5.00 -1.70 -2.05
N SER A 158 4.55 -2.91 -1.70
CA SER A 158 4.79 -4.12 -2.49
C SER A 158 3.69 -4.40 -3.51
N ASP A 159 2.45 -4.08 -3.17
CA ASP A 159 1.29 -4.14 -4.05
C ASP A 159 0.27 -3.08 -3.67
N ALA A 160 -0.65 -2.76 -4.59
CA ALA A 160 -1.76 -1.85 -4.36
C ALA A 160 -2.93 -2.14 -5.31
N LEU A 161 -4.16 -1.77 -4.87
CA LEU A 161 -5.37 -1.88 -5.66
C LEU A 161 -6.24 -0.64 -5.45
N ILE A 162 -6.67 0.01 -6.55
CA ILE A 162 -7.41 1.26 -6.51
C ILE A 162 -8.87 0.99 -6.89
N GLN A 163 -9.79 1.33 -6.00
CA GLN A 163 -11.23 1.13 -6.19
C GLN A 163 -12.00 2.46 -6.18
N PRO A 164 -13.08 2.60 -6.97
CA PRO A 164 -14.07 3.64 -6.75
C PRO A 164 -14.64 3.54 -5.34
N ILE A 165 -15.06 4.67 -4.75
CA ILE A 165 -15.49 4.69 -3.35
C ILE A 165 -16.74 3.82 -3.09
N HIS A 166 -17.67 3.75 -4.04
CA HIS A 166 -18.86 2.91 -3.93
C HIS A 166 -18.61 1.42 -4.21
N GLN A 167 -17.45 1.08 -4.79
CA GLN A 167 -17.00 -0.28 -5.02
C GLN A 167 -15.90 -0.69 -4.01
N LYS A 168 -15.74 0.09 -2.93
CA LYS A 168 -14.78 -0.21 -1.89
C LYS A 168 -15.11 -1.54 -1.23
N ASP A 169 -14.21 -2.50 -1.41
CA ASP A 169 -14.23 -3.81 -0.75
C ASP A 169 -12.79 -4.21 -0.36
N GLU A 170 -12.45 -3.95 0.90
CA GLU A 170 -11.11 -4.23 1.43
C GLU A 170 -10.83 -5.74 1.54
N PHE A 171 -11.88 -6.56 1.75
CA PHE A 171 -11.73 -8.02 1.84
C PHE A 171 -11.39 -8.62 0.47
N SER A 172 -12.19 -8.29 -0.55
CA SER A 172 -11.96 -8.76 -1.91
C SER A 172 -10.61 -8.25 -2.44
N ALA A 173 -10.29 -6.98 -2.21
CA ALA A 173 -9.00 -6.39 -2.59
C ALA A 173 -7.81 -7.11 -1.92
N PHE A 174 -7.94 -7.50 -0.65
CA PHE A 174 -6.91 -8.26 0.05
C PHE A 174 -6.69 -9.61 -0.61
N CYS A 175 -7.76 -10.38 -0.87
CA CYS A 175 -7.67 -11.69 -1.52
C CYS A 175 -7.03 -11.58 -2.91
N GLU A 176 -7.50 -10.62 -3.74
CA GLU A 176 -6.93 -10.38 -5.07
C GLU A 176 -5.42 -10.06 -5.01
N MET A 177 -5.02 -9.17 -4.08
CA MET A 177 -3.61 -8.84 -3.91
C MET A 177 -2.78 -10.03 -3.40
N VAL A 178 -3.32 -10.88 -2.52
CA VAL A 178 -2.66 -12.11 -2.06
C VAL A 178 -2.51 -13.09 -3.23
N ASP A 179 -3.56 -13.31 -4.01
CA ASP A 179 -3.56 -14.30 -5.10
C ASP A 179 -2.58 -13.96 -6.22
N ARG A 180 -2.47 -12.68 -6.57
CA ARG A 180 -1.53 -12.20 -7.59
C ARG A 180 -0.12 -11.88 -7.08
N HIS A 181 0.11 -12.01 -5.75
CA HIS A 181 1.37 -11.62 -5.13
C HIS A 181 2.54 -12.49 -5.56
N ASP A 182 3.64 -11.86 -5.97
CA ASP A 182 4.87 -12.52 -6.34
C ASP A 182 5.63 -13.02 -5.10
N LEU A 183 5.77 -14.33 -5.00
CA LEU A 183 6.48 -14.98 -3.91
C LEU A 183 8.00 -14.96 -4.19
N LEU A 184 8.77 -14.57 -3.18
CA LEU A 184 10.23 -14.63 -3.24
C LEU A 184 10.71 -16.03 -2.87
N THR A 185 11.53 -16.65 -3.72
CA THR A 185 12.07 -17.99 -3.47
C THR A 185 12.85 -18.05 -2.16
N GLY A 186 12.45 -18.96 -1.26
CA GLY A 186 13.08 -19.17 0.04
C GLY A 186 12.72 -18.12 1.12
N THR A 187 11.76 -17.24 0.85
CA THR A 187 11.23 -16.28 1.81
C THR A 187 9.75 -16.57 2.04
N LYS A 188 9.29 -16.48 3.28
CA LYS A 188 7.86 -16.54 3.62
C LYS A 188 7.31 -15.14 3.83
N ASP A 189 6.12 -14.89 3.29
CA ASP A 189 5.41 -13.64 3.52
C ASP A 189 4.47 -13.78 4.73
N VAL A 190 4.45 -12.76 5.57
CA VAL A 190 3.53 -12.63 6.70
C VAL A 190 2.63 -11.43 6.44
N PHE A 191 1.39 -11.69 6.11
CA PHE A 191 0.39 -10.64 5.87
C PHE A 191 -0.22 -10.20 7.20
N ILE A 192 -0.04 -8.92 7.55
CA ILE A 192 -0.46 -8.35 8.82
C ILE A 192 -1.59 -7.35 8.58
N GLY A 193 -2.75 -7.61 9.17
CA GLY A 193 -3.93 -6.76 9.01
C GLY A 193 -4.58 -6.38 10.34
N ASP A 194 -5.34 -5.30 10.32
CA ASP A 194 -6.18 -4.92 11.44
C ASP A 194 -7.45 -5.81 11.53
N ARG A 195 -8.38 -5.43 12.39
CA ARG A 195 -9.64 -6.17 12.60
C ARG A 195 -10.48 -6.25 11.32
N GLY A 196 -10.39 -5.29 10.43
CA GLY A 196 -11.06 -5.26 9.16
C GLY A 196 -10.65 -6.39 8.21
N TYR A 197 -9.46 -6.95 8.36
CA TYR A 197 -8.95 -8.05 7.52
C TYR A 197 -9.15 -9.44 8.11
N CYS A 198 -9.64 -9.55 9.34
CA CYS A 198 -9.78 -10.82 10.04
C CYS A 198 -11.04 -11.58 9.57
N SER A 199 -10.90 -12.41 8.55
CA SER A 199 -11.95 -13.30 8.04
C SER A 199 -11.38 -14.69 7.69
N TYR A 200 -12.24 -15.71 7.71
CA TYR A 200 -11.84 -17.05 7.29
C TYR A 200 -11.41 -17.10 5.82
N ASN A 201 -12.01 -16.28 4.95
CA ASN A 201 -11.63 -16.21 3.54
C ASN A 201 -10.19 -15.69 3.37
N ASN A 202 -9.87 -14.56 4.01
CA ASN A 202 -8.53 -13.99 3.93
C ASN A 202 -7.46 -14.95 4.49
N MET A 203 -7.77 -15.63 5.61
CA MET A 203 -6.87 -16.65 6.17
C MET A 203 -6.66 -17.82 5.20
N ALA A 204 -7.73 -18.26 4.51
CA ALA A 204 -7.68 -19.34 3.55
C ALA A 204 -6.82 -18.97 2.33
N HIS A 205 -7.01 -17.79 1.72
CA HIS A 205 -6.20 -17.32 0.60
C HIS A 205 -4.71 -17.30 0.96
N VAL A 206 -4.35 -16.78 2.13
CA VAL A 206 -2.95 -16.75 2.59
C VAL A 206 -2.40 -18.17 2.81
N LYS A 207 -3.21 -19.05 3.42
CA LYS A 207 -2.84 -20.45 3.68
C LYS A 207 -2.62 -21.23 2.36
N GLU A 208 -3.51 -21.07 1.39
CA GLU A 208 -3.40 -21.78 0.10
C GLU A 208 -2.19 -21.31 -0.72
N LYS A 209 -1.75 -20.05 -0.54
CA LYS A 209 -0.45 -19.57 -1.04
C LYS A 209 0.74 -20.14 -0.25
N GLY A 210 0.51 -20.92 0.81
CA GLY A 210 1.57 -21.44 1.69
C GLY A 210 2.29 -20.34 2.49
N GLN A 211 1.63 -19.22 2.76
CA GLN A 211 2.17 -18.07 3.47
C GLN A 211 1.57 -17.93 4.88
N TYR A 212 1.99 -16.90 5.62
CA TYR A 212 1.54 -16.64 6.98
C TYR A 212 0.65 -15.42 7.06
N PHE A 213 -0.32 -15.46 7.98
CA PHE A 213 -1.14 -14.31 8.35
C PHE A 213 -0.99 -13.96 9.83
N LEU A 214 -1.24 -12.71 10.16
CA LEU A 214 -1.30 -12.17 11.51
C LEU A 214 -2.38 -11.08 11.53
N PHE A 215 -3.57 -11.41 12.03
CA PHE A 215 -4.71 -10.50 12.04
C PHE A 215 -5.19 -10.21 13.44
N ARG A 216 -5.46 -8.94 13.72
CA ARG A 216 -6.18 -8.58 14.93
C ARG A 216 -7.64 -9.03 14.82
N THR A 217 -8.21 -9.53 15.92
CA THR A 217 -9.62 -9.86 16.02
C THR A 217 -10.29 -9.12 17.18
N LYS A 218 -11.60 -9.28 17.32
CA LYS A 218 -12.32 -8.86 18.53
C LYS A 218 -11.91 -9.79 19.69
N ASP A 219 -11.96 -9.25 20.92
CA ASP A 219 -11.67 -10.06 22.10
C ASP A 219 -12.65 -11.25 22.25
N ILE A 220 -12.23 -12.24 23.00
CA ILE A 220 -12.89 -13.55 23.19
C ILE A 220 -14.35 -13.44 23.69
N HIS A 221 -14.66 -12.42 24.50
CA HIS A 221 -16.01 -12.16 25.01
C HIS A 221 -16.96 -11.52 23.99
N SER A 222 -16.50 -11.27 22.77
CA SER A 222 -17.30 -10.67 21.71
C SER A 222 -17.92 -11.72 20.79
N LYS A 223 -19.04 -11.38 20.13
CA LYS A 223 -19.59 -12.16 19.01
C LYS A 223 -18.70 -11.99 17.77
N GLY A 224 -17.48 -12.52 17.81
CA GLY A 224 -16.51 -12.45 16.73
C GLY A 224 -16.05 -13.82 16.28
N LEU A 225 -15.06 -13.85 15.37
CA LEU A 225 -14.49 -15.07 14.79
C LEU A 225 -13.95 -16.02 15.89
N VAL A 226 -13.37 -15.48 16.94
CA VAL A 226 -12.80 -16.23 18.05
C VAL A 226 -13.80 -16.52 19.19
N GLY A 227 -15.03 -16.03 19.11
CA GLY A 227 -16.04 -16.35 20.12
C GLY A 227 -16.40 -17.85 20.12
N ASN A 228 -16.82 -18.36 21.29
CA ASN A 228 -17.26 -19.75 21.50
C ASN A 228 -16.19 -20.84 21.24
N PHE A 229 -14.92 -20.56 21.51
CA PHE A 229 -13.92 -21.56 21.77
C PHE A 229 -13.75 -21.76 23.28
N GLU A 230 -13.17 -22.87 23.66
CA GLU A 230 -12.73 -23.10 25.04
C GLU A 230 -11.41 -22.38 25.25
N PHE A 231 -11.37 -21.47 26.21
CA PHE A 231 -10.21 -20.68 26.52
C PHE A 231 -9.70 -21.00 27.93
N PRO A 232 -8.38 -20.88 28.18
CA PRO A 232 -7.83 -20.88 29.52
C PRO A 232 -8.44 -19.78 30.38
N ASP A 233 -8.62 -20.01 31.66
CA ASP A 233 -8.98 -18.98 32.64
C ASP A 233 -7.75 -18.12 32.97
N ALA A 234 -7.33 -17.32 32.00
CA ALA A 234 -6.14 -16.49 32.07
C ALA A 234 -6.29 -15.23 31.21
N ASP A 235 -5.73 -14.13 31.68
CA ASP A 235 -5.72 -12.85 30.95
C ASP A 235 -4.87 -12.89 29.68
N SER A 236 -3.80 -13.68 29.70
CA SER A 236 -2.90 -13.87 28.56
C SER A 236 -2.76 -15.35 28.26
N PHE A 237 -2.86 -15.69 26.98
CA PHE A 237 -2.66 -17.06 26.52
C PHE A 237 -2.26 -17.11 25.04
N ASP A 238 -1.77 -18.26 24.64
CA ASP A 238 -1.41 -18.60 23.27
C ASP A 238 -1.83 -20.06 23.02
N ILE A 239 -2.91 -20.25 22.28
CA ILE A 239 -3.50 -21.56 22.07
C ILE A 239 -3.64 -21.88 20.59
N GLN A 240 -3.43 -23.14 20.23
CA GLN A 240 -3.71 -23.66 18.89
C GLN A 240 -5.20 -24.05 18.78
N VAL A 241 -5.85 -23.63 17.71
CA VAL A 241 -7.24 -23.93 17.41
C VAL A 241 -7.34 -24.53 16.02
N ASN A 242 -8.14 -25.62 15.92
CA ASN A 242 -8.45 -26.27 14.65
C ASN A 242 -9.95 -26.13 14.38
N VAL A 243 -10.30 -25.67 13.17
CA VAL A 243 -11.69 -25.48 12.78
C VAL A 243 -11.98 -26.21 11.46
N THR A 244 -13.15 -26.80 11.36
CA THR A 244 -13.71 -27.27 10.10
C THR A 244 -14.82 -26.31 9.69
N LEU A 245 -14.59 -25.56 8.63
CA LEU A 245 -15.53 -24.61 8.04
C LEU A 245 -16.54 -25.36 7.20
N VAL A 246 -17.82 -25.05 7.38
CA VAL A 246 -18.94 -25.65 6.66
C VAL A 246 -19.90 -24.58 6.18
N ARG A 247 -20.54 -24.79 5.04
CA ARG A 247 -21.54 -23.86 4.46
C ARG A 247 -22.90 -24.53 4.26
N SER A 248 -23.16 -25.66 4.95
CA SER A 248 -24.45 -26.39 4.93
C SER A 248 -24.89 -26.72 6.34
N HIS A 249 -26.18 -26.61 6.59
CA HIS A 249 -26.82 -27.01 7.86
C HIS A 249 -27.09 -28.53 7.96
N LYS A 250 -26.77 -29.31 6.93
CA LYS A 250 -27.01 -30.76 6.95
C LYS A 250 -26.21 -31.43 8.06
N LYS A 251 -26.90 -32.33 8.81
CA LYS A 251 -26.29 -33.03 9.97
C LYS A 251 -25.20 -34.05 9.62
N LYS A 252 -25.16 -34.50 8.34
CA LYS A 252 -24.27 -35.57 7.87
C LYS A 252 -22.78 -35.16 7.69
N ILE A 253 -22.42 -33.90 7.97
CA ILE A 253 -21.01 -33.45 7.81
C ILE A 253 -20.22 -33.98 8.99
N SER A 254 -19.28 -34.89 8.71
CA SER A 254 -18.33 -35.40 9.69
C SER A 254 -17.28 -34.34 10.00
N ILE A 255 -16.97 -34.18 11.28
CA ILE A 255 -15.93 -33.27 11.77
C ILE A 255 -14.81 -34.12 12.37
N LYS A 256 -13.58 -33.76 12.09
CA LYS A 256 -12.40 -34.43 12.69
C LYS A 256 -12.41 -34.27 14.21
N GLU A 257 -11.94 -35.27 14.92
CA GLU A 257 -11.73 -35.18 16.36
C GLU A 257 -10.75 -34.04 16.69
N GLY A 258 -11.07 -33.24 17.70
CA GLY A 258 -10.29 -32.05 18.08
C GLY A 258 -10.52 -30.82 17.21
N TYR A 259 -11.48 -30.86 16.26
CA TYR A 259 -11.84 -29.72 15.42
C TYR A 259 -13.18 -29.12 15.85
N TYR A 260 -13.23 -27.78 15.92
CA TYR A 260 -14.49 -27.06 16.12
C TYR A 260 -15.22 -26.88 14.80
N LYS A 261 -16.50 -27.23 14.75
CA LYS A 261 -17.36 -26.93 13.61
C LYS A 261 -17.69 -25.43 13.57
N ARG A 262 -17.41 -24.79 12.43
CA ARG A 262 -17.76 -23.38 12.21
C ARG A 262 -18.61 -23.24 10.94
N PHE A 263 -19.78 -22.66 11.10
CA PHE A 263 -20.66 -22.36 9.99
C PHE A 263 -20.31 -20.99 9.40
N VAL A 264 -20.07 -20.94 8.08
CA VAL A 264 -19.84 -19.71 7.32
C VAL A 264 -21.11 -19.36 6.56
N ASP A 265 -21.74 -18.26 6.95
CA ASP A 265 -23.00 -17.78 6.42
C ASP A 265 -22.94 -17.47 4.91
N ALA A 266 -24.12 -17.44 4.25
CA ALA A 266 -24.25 -17.07 2.85
C ALA A 266 -23.78 -15.63 2.56
N ALA A 267 -23.98 -14.73 3.53
CA ALA A 267 -23.55 -13.33 3.42
C ALA A 267 -22.03 -13.14 3.56
N ALA A 268 -21.32 -14.14 4.10
CA ALA A 268 -19.86 -14.10 4.22
C ALA A 268 -19.22 -14.71 2.96
N SER A 269 -18.31 -13.97 2.35
CA SER A 269 -17.49 -14.49 1.24
C SER A 269 -16.62 -15.65 1.74
N PHE A 270 -16.62 -16.74 1.02
CA PHE A 270 -15.70 -17.85 1.22
C PHE A 270 -15.55 -18.65 -0.08
N ASP A 271 -14.38 -18.60 -0.67
CA ASP A 271 -14.14 -19.03 -2.07
C ASP A 271 -13.85 -20.53 -2.19
N TYR A 272 -13.56 -21.21 -1.08
CA TYR A 272 -13.11 -22.61 -1.06
C TYR A 272 -14.21 -23.63 -0.84
N VAL A 273 -15.41 -23.21 -0.40
CA VAL A 273 -16.56 -24.09 -0.23
C VAL A 273 -17.83 -23.37 -0.72
N ALA A 274 -18.53 -23.98 -1.68
CA ALA A 274 -19.79 -23.43 -2.18
C ALA A 274 -20.90 -23.49 -1.10
N TYR A 275 -21.74 -22.44 -1.04
CA TYR A 275 -22.86 -22.41 -0.10
C TYR A 275 -23.84 -23.56 -0.36
N GLY A 276 -24.21 -24.26 0.71
CA GLY A 276 -25.08 -25.44 0.63
C GLY A 276 -24.37 -26.76 0.27
N SER A 277 -23.10 -26.73 -0.12
CA SER A 277 -22.27 -27.91 -0.36
C SER A 277 -22.05 -28.72 0.93
N LEU A 278 -21.76 -30.01 0.77
CA LEU A 278 -21.31 -30.88 1.87
C LEU A 278 -19.80 -30.83 2.06
N ASP A 279 -19.08 -30.16 1.16
CA ASP A 279 -17.65 -29.98 1.26
C ASP A 279 -17.29 -29.16 2.50
N THR A 280 -16.09 -29.40 2.99
CA THR A 280 -15.58 -28.76 4.20
C THR A 280 -14.18 -28.20 3.93
N TYR A 281 -13.79 -27.21 4.73
CA TYR A 281 -12.44 -26.65 4.68
C TYR A 281 -11.84 -26.62 6.08
N ASP A 282 -10.69 -27.25 6.24
CA ASP A 282 -9.97 -27.30 7.52
C ASP A 282 -8.98 -26.15 7.62
N LEU A 283 -9.04 -25.41 8.71
CA LEU A 283 -8.14 -24.31 9.01
C LEU A 283 -7.62 -24.44 10.43
N SER A 284 -6.30 -24.29 10.58
CA SER A 284 -5.61 -24.29 11.87
C SER A 284 -4.91 -22.98 12.10
N PHE A 285 -5.06 -22.39 13.27
CA PHE A 285 -4.44 -21.13 13.66
C PHE A 285 -4.27 -21.00 15.16
N ARG A 286 -3.38 -20.11 15.57
CA ARG A 286 -3.17 -19.74 16.99
C ARG A 286 -4.05 -18.55 17.32
N ILE A 287 -4.50 -18.50 18.56
CA ILE A 287 -5.14 -17.34 19.17
C ILE A 287 -4.22 -16.84 20.28
N VAL A 288 -3.64 -15.66 20.10
CA VAL A 288 -2.73 -15.03 21.05
C VAL A 288 -3.44 -13.84 21.69
N ARG A 289 -3.69 -13.88 22.99
CA ARG A 289 -4.32 -12.83 23.77
C ARG A 289 -3.33 -12.22 24.76
N PHE A 290 -3.29 -10.89 24.84
CA PHE A 290 -2.42 -10.16 25.76
C PHE A 290 -3.05 -8.83 26.19
N PRO A 291 -2.75 -8.33 27.42
CA PRO A 291 -3.27 -7.07 27.91
C PRO A 291 -2.59 -5.89 27.21
N ILE A 292 -3.38 -4.83 26.98
CA ILE A 292 -2.92 -3.51 26.50
C ILE A 292 -2.94 -2.52 27.67
N SER A 293 -3.96 -2.59 28.52
CA SER A 293 -4.15 -1.83 29.75
C SER A 293 -4.89 -2.70 30.75
N ASP A 294 -5.13 -2.19 31.96
CA ASP A 294 -5.74 -2.94 33.07
C ASP A 294 -7.06 -3.64 32.68
N ASP A 295 -7.89 -3.02 31.83
CA ASP A 295 -9.20 -3.55 31.43
C ASP A 295 -9.33 -3.80 29.92
N SER A 296 -8.24 -3.77 29.15
CA SER A 296 -8.33 -3.96 27.69
C SER A 296 -7.28 -4.93 27.16
N TYR A 297 -7.74 -5.77 26.23
CA TYR A 297 -6.95 -6.84 25.67
C TYR A 297 -6.89 -6.74 24.14
N GLU A 298 -5.78 -7.16 23.58
CA GLU A 298 -5.66 -7.48 22.15
C GLU A 298 -5.67 -8.97 21.94
N CYS A 299 -6.40 -9.37 20.89
CA CYS A 299 -6.50 -10.74 20.46
C CYS A 299 -6.05 -10.84 19.00
N ILE A 300 -5.06 -11.67 18.73
CA ILE A 300 -4.44 -11.89 17.42
C ILE A 300 -4.69 -13.32 16.99
N VAL A 301 -5.05 -13.52 15.72
CA VAL A 301 -5.08 -14.83 15.08
C VAL A 301 -3.94 -14.93 14.07
N THR A 302 -3.23 -16.07 14.07
CA THR A 302 -2.08 -16.28 13.21
C THR A 302 -1.80 -17.77 12.95
N ASN A 303 -1.22 -18.07 11.80
CA ASN A 303 -0.68 -19.41 11.52
C ASN A 303 0.86 -19.47 11.62
N LEU A 304 1.49 -18.44 12.20
CA LEU A 304 2.93 -18.44 12.47
C LEU A 304 3.27 -19.56 13.50
N PRO A 305 4.32 -20.34 13.28
CA PRO A 305 4.73 -21.39 14.23
C PRO A 305 5.21 -20.81 15.57
N SER A 306 4.79 -21.42 16.68
CA SER A 306 5.04 -20.90 18.04
C SER A 306 6.50 -21.01 18.49
N ASP A 307 7.20 -22.01 17.99
CA ASP A 307 8.64 -22.22 18.25
C ASP A 307 9.53 -21.14 17.62
N GLU A 308 9.10 -20.58 16.50
CA GLU A 308 9.81 -19.50 15.80
C GLU A 308 9.32 -18.09 16.20
N PHE A 309 8.05 -17.97 16.53
CA PHE A 309 7.39 -16.71 16.84
C PHE A 309 6.61 -16.80 18.16
N PRO A 310 7.27 -16.63 19.30
CA PRO A 310 6.62 -16.59 20.61
C PRO A 310 5.68 -15.38 20.73
N SER A 311 4.78 -15.40 21.73
CA SER A 311 3.71 -14.41 21.93
C SER A 311 4.21 -12.98 21.98
N GLU A 312 5.37 -12.73 22.59
CA GLU A 312 5.99 -11.40 22.69
C GLU A 312 6.39 -10.86 21.31
N GLN A 313 6.86 -11.73 20.42
CA GLN A 313 7.17 -11.34 19.04
C GLN A 313 5.90 -11.06 18.25
N ILE A 314 4.83 -11.84 18.43
CA ILE A 314 3.52 -11.58 17.79
C ILE A 314 3.02 -10.19 18.14
N LYS A 315 3.12 -9.78 19.39
CA LYS A 315 2.77 -8.44 19.86
C LYS A 315 3.58 -7.35 19.14
N LEU A 316 4.90 -7.51 19.08
CA LEU A 316 5.80 -6.54 18.42
C LEU A 316 5.53 -6.44 16.91
N LEU A 317 5.33 -7.58 16.24
CA LEU A 317 5.00 -7.63 14.81
C LEU A 317 3.67 -6.93 14.51
N TYR A 318 2.67 -7.15 15.34
CA TYR A 318 1.39 -6.47 15.16
C TYR A 318 1.53 -4.95 15.33
N TYR A 319 2.27 -4.48 16.32
CA TYR A 319 2.50 -3.05 16.50
C TYR A 319 3.30 -2.41 15.35
N ALA A 320 4.22 -3.15 14.74
CA ALA A 320 4.95 -2.66 13.57
C ALA A 320 4.03 -2.32 12.38
N ARG A 321 2.83 -2.92 12.29
CA ARG A 321 1.79 -2.59 11.29
C ARG A 321 1.50 -1.08 11.19
N TRP A 322 1.54 -0.35 12.30
CA TRP A 322 1.26 1.09 12.29
C TRP A 322 2.17 1.91 11.37
N ALA A 323 3.27 1.33 10.89
CA ALA A 323 4.14 1.99 9.93
C ALA A 323 3.43 2.31 8.61
N ILE A 324 2.46 1.49 8.15
CA ILE A 324 1.69 1.76 6.94
C ILE A 324 0.85 3.04 7.06
N GLU A 325 0.27 3.32 8.22
CA GLU A 325 -0.48 4.57 8.45
C GLU A 325 0.45 5.80 8.34
N GLY A 326 1.69 5.66 8.86
CA GLY A 326 2.74 6.67 8.69
C GLY A 326 3.13 6.85 7.22
N SER A 327 3.19 5.75 6.46
CA SER A 327 3.52 5.78 5.04
C SER A 327 2.41 6.48 4.22
N PHE A 328 1.14 6.22 4.48
CA PHE A 328 0.03 6.94 3.84
C PHE A 328 0.06 8.44 4.14
N ARG A 329 0.49 8.84 5.35
CA ARG A 329 0.68 10.26 5.67
C ARG A 329 1.79 10.89 4.82
N LYS A 330 2.95 10.22 4.68
CA LYS A 330 4.03 10.66 3.80
C LYS A 330 3.57 10.72 2.33
N LEU A 331 2.85 9.70 1.87
CA LEU A 331 2.33 9.63 0.50
C LEU A 331 1.36 10.78 0.20
N LYS A 332 0.41 11.05 1.10
CA LYS A 332 -0.58 12.12 0.96
C LYS A 332 0.05 13.50 0.96
N TYR A 333 0.86 13.80 1.94
CA TYR A 333 1.29 15.18 2.21
C TYR A 333 2.69 15.52 1.70
N THR A 334 3.61 14.56 1.72
CA THR A 334 5.00 14.82 1.32
C THR A 334 5.23 14.50 -0.16
N VAL A 335 4.77 13.36 -0.63
CA VAL A 335 4.86 12.99 -2.05
C VAL A 335 3.79 13.72 -2.88
N GLY A 336 2.74 14.22 -2.20
CA GLY A 336 1.75 15.12 -2.77
C GLY A 336 0.53 14.44 -3.38
N LEU A 337 0.17 13.24 -2.90
CA LEU A 337 -1.03 12.54 -3.40
C LEU A 337 -2.35 13.24 -3.03
N SER A 338 -2.37 14.15 -2.06
CA SER A 338 -3.53 15.00 -1.77
C SER A 338 -3.73 16.14 -2.77
N ASN A 339 -2.77 16.35 -3.68
CA ASN A 339 -2.74 17.47 -4.63
C ASN A 339 -2.75 16.97 -6.07
N PHE A 340 -3.87 16.43 -6.52
CA PHE A 340 -4.01 15.95 -7.89
C PHE A 340 -3.96 17.07 -8.93
N HIS A 341 -3.35 16.81 -10.09
CA HIS A 341 -3.30 17.72 -11.23
C HIS A 341 -4.50 17.54 -12.15
N ALA A 342 -5.22 16.45 -11.99
CA ALA A 342 -6.28 16.02 -12.88
C ALA A 342 -7.66 15.97 -12.22
N TYR A 343 -8.69 15.89 -13.07
CA TYR A 343 -10.09 15.79 -12.67
C TYR A 343 -10.73 14.47 -13.09
N LYS A 344 -10.18 13.77 -14.11
CA LYS A 344 -10.72 12.50 -14.59
C LYS A 344 -10.19 11.34 -13.74
N PRO A 345 -11.03 10.38 -13.35
CA PRO A 345 -10.63 9.21 -12.55
C PRO A 345 -9.42 8.47 -13.12
N GLU A 346 -9.37 8.24 -14.44
CA GLU A 346 -8.26 7.56 -15.08
C GLU A 346 -6.92 8.29 -14.89
N TYR A 347 -6.94 9.62 -14.95
CA TYR A 347 -5.73 10.42 -14.70
C TYR A 347 -5.37 10.46 -13.22
N ILE A 348 -6.36 10.42 -12.33
CA ILE A 348 -6.14 10.29 -10.88
C ILE A 348 -5.45 8.94 -10.57
N LYS A 349 -5.91 7.85 -11.19
CA LYS A 349 -5.25 6.52 -11.06
C LYS A 349 -3.79 6.55 -11.54
N GLN A 350 -3.53 7.19 -12.69
CA GLN A 350 -2.15 7.39 -13.17
C GLN A 350 -1.30 8.14 -12.11
N GLU A 351 -1.84 9.22 -11.51
CA GLU A 351 -1.11 9.97 -10.48
C GLU A 351 -0.90 9.15 -9.21
N ILE A 352 -1.85 8.32 -8.79
CA ILE A 352 -1.68 7.43 -7.63
C ILE A 352 -0.51 6.47 -7.86
N TRP A 353 -0.51 5.75 -9.00
CA TRP A 353 0.59 4.85 -9.34
C TRP A 353 1.95 5.58 -9.44
N ALA A 354 1.96 6.73 -10.10
CA ALA A 354 3.16 7.56 -10.20
C ALA A 354 3.72 7.96 -8.83
N LYS A 355 2.84 8.31 -7.86
CA LYS A 355 3.25 8.66 -6.50
C LYS A 355 3.72 7.47 -5.68
N LEU A 356 3.14 6.28 -5.89
CA LEU A 356 3.62 5.02 -5.29
C LEU A 356 5.04 4.69 -5.79
N ILE A 357 5.30 4.83 -7.10
CA ILE A 357 6.65 4.67 -7.68
C ILE A 357 7.63 5.66 -7.05
N ALA A 358 7.28 6.95 -7.03
CA ALA A 358 8.14 8.00 -6.46
C ALA A 358 8.42 7.77 -4.97
N TYR A 359 7.43 7.29 -4.21
CA TYR A 359 7.58 6.89 -2.81
C TYR A 359 8.59 5.75 -2.66
N ASN A 360 8.42 4.67 -3.43
CA ASN A 360 9.29 3.50 -3.37
C ASN A 360 10.73 3.83 -3.78
N ILE A 361 10.92 4.63 -4.82
CA ILE A 361 12.24 5.13 -5.22
C ILE A 361 12.91 5.90 -4.07
N THR A 362 12.15 6.72 -3.35
CA THR A 362 12.65 7.52 -2.23
C THR A 362 13.06 6.63 -1.05
N GLU A 363 12.19 5.74 -0.59
CA GLU A 363 12.48 4.86 0.55
C GLU A 363 13.60 3.86 0.22
N THR A 364 13.64 3.32 -1.00
CA THR A 364 14.74 2.43 -1.42
C THR A 364 16.09 3.14 -1.33
N ARG A 365 16.18 4.44 -1.66
CA ARG A 365 17.41 5.21 -1.50
C ARG A 365 17.72 5.53 -0.05
N ILE A 366 16.72 5.88 0.74
CA ILE A 366 16.89 6.14 2.18
C ILE A 366 17.44 4.91 2.90
N ASN A 367 16.94 3.72 2.60
CA ASN A 367 17.36 2.46 3.22
C ASN A 367 18.83 2.11 2.96
N HIS A 368 19.44 2.72 1.94
CA HIS A 368 20.85 2.54 1.60
C HIS A 368 21.71 3.74 1.98
N ALA A 369 21.13 4.77 2.60
CA ALA A 369 21.90 5.90 3.10
C ALA A 369 22.65 5.48 4.37
N ILE A 370 23.96 5.61 4.32
CA ILE A 370 24.83 5.35 5.48
C ILE A 370 24.87 6.63 6.31
N ILE A 371 24.34 6.55 7.53
CA ILE A 371 24.45 7.63 8.50
C ILE A 371 25.57 7.28 9.45
N GLU A 372 26.66 8.06 9.40
CA GLU A 372 27.78 7.89 10.33
C GLU A 372 27.31 8.21 11.76
N LYS A 373 27.48 7.24 12.66
CA LYS A 373 27.16 7.42 14.08
C LYS A 373 28.26 8.29 14.71
N GLY A 374 27.96 9.59 14.82
CA GLY A 374 28.79 10.50 15.64
C GLY A 374 28.49 10.29 17.15
N ASN A 375 29.34 10.86 18.01
CA ASN A 375 29.11 10.87 19.47
C ASN A 375 28.02 11.90 19.82
N THR A 376 26.75 11.60 19.41
CA THR A 376 25.61 12.51 19.53
C THR A 376 24.57 11.96 20.50
N LYS A 377 23.84 12.87 21.18
CA LYS A 377 22.76 12.52 22.15
C LYS A 377 21.62 11.72 21.53
N TYR A 378 21.37 11.87 20.23
CA TYR A 378 20.24 11.25 19.53
C TYR A 378 20.71 10.39 18.36
N GLU A 379 19.93 9.39 18.02
CA GLU A 379 20.02 8.74 16.71
C GLU A 379 19.37 9.66 15.66
N TYR A 380 19.88 9.60 14.43
CA TYR A 380 19.42 10.43 13.33
C TYR A 380 18.88 9.56 12.19
N LYS A 381 17.94 10.10 11.46
CA LYS A 381 17.40 9.52 10.22
C LYS A 381 17.37 10.55 9.10
N VAL A 382 17.35 10.07 7.87
CA VAL A 382 17.18 10.93 6.69
C VAL A 382 15.84 11.67 6.74
N ASN A 383 15.85 12.95 6.38
CA ASN A 383 14.64 13.74 6.22
C ASN A 383 13.90 13.29 4.96
N PHE A 384 12.78 12.58 5.12
CA PHE A 384 12.00 12.04 4.01
C PHE A 384 11.53 13.12 3.02
N SER A 385 11.16 14.31 3.49
CA SER A 385 10.69 15.39 2.61
C SER A 385 11.81 15.90 1.70
N MET A 386 13.01 16.06 2.23
CA MET A 386 14.20 16.42 1.44
C MET A 386 14.55 15.28 0.47
N ALA A 387 14.53 14.04 0.94
CA ALA A 387 14.81 12.88 0.10
C ALA A 387 13.84 12.77 -1.08
N ALA A 388 12.54 12.94 -0.84
CA ALA A 388 11.52 12.92 -1.90
C ALA A 388 11.75 14.02 -2.95
N HIS A 389 12.13 15.22 -2.50
CA HIS A 389 12.48 16.33 -3.41
C HIS A 389 13.72 16.00 -4.24
N ILE A 390 14.82 15.58 -3.60
CA ILE A 390 16.07 15.22 -4.26
C ILE A 390 15.85 14.09 -5.28
N CYS A 391 15.15 13.03 -4.87
CA CYS A 391 14.86 11.89 -5.74
C CYS A 391 14.05 12.31 -6.97
N ARG A 392 13.04 13.17 -6.81
CA ARG A 392 12.23 13.71 -7.90
C ARG A 392 13.04 14.50 -8.92
N VAL A 393 13.90 15.41 -8.45
CA VAL A 393 14.79 16.19 -9.32
C VAL A 393 15.75 15.29 -10.08
N PHE A 394 16.29 14.27 -9.42
CA PHE A 394 17.25 13.34 -10.01
C PHE A 394 16.62 12.40 -11.06
N LEU A 395 15.30 12.18 -11.03
CA LEU A 395 14.61 11.39 -12.06
C LEU A 395 14.40 12.13 -13.37
N ARG A 396 14.53 13.46 -13.40
CA ARG A 396 14.38 14.26 -14.60
C ARG A 396 15.49 13.91 -15.62
N PRO A 397 15.16 13.91 -16.93
CA PRO A 397 16.12 13.59 -17.99
C PRO A 397 17.07 14.77 -18.26
N ASN A 398 18.02 15.00 -17.39
CA ASN A 398 19.07 16.01 -17.61
C ASN A 398 20.43 15.37 -17.34
N THR A 399 21.27 15.30 -18.37
CA THR A 399 22.59 14.67 -18.33
C THR A 399 23.57 15.36 -17.38
N GLU A 400 23.48 16.67 -17.18
CA GLU A 400 24.34 17.42 -16.26
C GLU A 400 24.08 17.05 -14.79
N LYS A 401 22.87 16.57 -14.45
CA LYS A 401 22.50 16.16 -13.09
C LYS A 401 22.96 14.74 -12.73
N ASP A 402 23.47 13.97 -13.66
CA ASP A 402 24.01 12.62 -13.38
C ASP A 402 25.31 12.67 -12.53
N SER A 403 25.98 13.84 -12.45
CA SER A 403 27.11 14.08 -11.57
C SER A 403 26.74 14.41 -10.11
N ILE A 404 25.45 14.59 -9.79
CA ILE A 404 25.00 14.95 -8.44
C ILE A 404 25.23 13.77 -7.49
N ASP A 405 25.95 14.02 -6.40
CA ASP A 405 26.07 13.07 -5.31
C ASP A 405 24.80 13.06 -4.45
N VAL A 406 23.85 12.25 -4.89
CA VAL A 406 22.54 12.07 -4.22
C VAL A 406 22.72 11.60 -2.79
N MET A 407 23.71 10.74 -2.50
CA MET A 407 23.90 10.20 -1.15
C MET A 407 24.36 11.28 -0.18
N SER A 408 25.32 12.10 -0.57
CA SER A 408 25.75 13.26 0.24
C SER A 408 24.62 14.25 0.47
N LEU A 409 23.73 14.46 -0.52
CA LEU A 409 22.56 15.32 -0.34
C LEU A 409 21.52 14.70 0.63
N LEU A 410 21.31 13.38 0.59
CA LEU A 410 20.37 12.69 1.49
C LEU A 410 20.85 12.75 2.95
N THR A 411 22.15 12.71 3.19
CA THR A 411 22.75 12.73 4.54
C THR A 411 23.05 14.12 5.06
N LYS A 412 22.89 15.16 4.23
CA LYS A 412 23.15 16.54 4.62
C LYS A 412 22.19 17.06 5.69
N GLU A 413 20.91 16.73 5.58
CA GLU A 413 19.83 17.23 6.43
C GLU A 413 19.16 16.08 7.19
N LEU A 414 19.82 15.66 8.28
CA LEU A 414 19.30 14.59 9.14
C LEU A 414 18.36 15.14 10.20
N ILE A 415 17.38 14.36 10.60
CA ILE A 415 16.46 14.69 11.70
C ILE A 415 16.65 13.74 12.88
N PRO A 416 16.69 14.25 14.13
CA PRO A 416 16.86 13.41 15.32
C PRO A 416 15.63 12.51 15.55
N ILE A 417 15.89 11.27 15.93
CA ILE A 417 14.86 10.34 16.42
C ILE A 417 14.66 10.64 17.92
N ARG A 418 13.46 11.05 18.29
CA ARG A 418 13.09 11.36 19.67
C ARG A 418 12.01 10.39 20.13
N ASN A 419 12.42 9.32 20.79
CA ASN A 419 11.53 8.23 21.22
C ASN A 419 10.51 8.67 22.28
N ASP A 420 10.82 9.70 23.08
CA ASP A 420 10.01 10.12 24.23
C ASP A 420 8.90 11.14 23.89
N ARG A 421 8.78 11.54 22.63
CA ARG A 421 7.70 12.43 22.20
C ARG A 421 6.42 11.66 21.91
N GLN A 422 5.65 11.44 22.96
CA GLN A 422 4.25 11.04 22.82
C GLN A 422 3.37 12.28 22.81
N TYR A 423 2.63 12.49 21.71
CA TYR A 423 1.55 13.48 21.69
C TYR A 423 0.26 12.73 21.98
N PRO A 424 -0.38 12.94 23.17
CA PRO A 424 -1.69 12.36 23.42
C PRO A 424 -2.63 12.83 22.31
N ARG A 425 -3.31 11.88 21.66
CA ARG A 425 -4.38 12.24 20.74
C ARG A 425 -5.46 12.92 21.55
N LEU A 426 -5.69 14.18 21.31
CA LEU A 426 -6.89 14.84 21.80
C LEU A 426 -8.08 14.03 21.26
N GLN A 427 -8.80 13.36 22.17
CA GLN A 427 -10.10 12.77 21.86
C GLN A 427 -11.06 13.94 21.64
N THR A 428 -10.96 14.59 20.48
CA THR A 428 -12.00 15.49 20.05
C THR A 428 -13.22 14.64 19.81
N ALA A 429 -14.28 14.91 20.60
CA ALA A 429 -15.62 14.42 20.36
C ALA A 429 -15.90 14.44 18.84
N HIS A 430 -16.72 13.49 18.36
CA HIS A 430 -17.04 13.23 16.96
C HIS A 430 -17.61 14.44 16.18
N PHE A 431 -16.97 15.60 16.28
CA PHE A 431 -17.21 16.68 15.34
C PHE A 431 -16.65 16.23 13.99
N ARG A 432 -17.54 16.06 13.02
CA ARG A 432 -17.16 15.88 11.62
C ARG A 432 -16.21 17.02 11.27
N LYS A 433 -14.93 16.72 11.15
CA LYS A 433 -13.94 17.73 10.73
C LYS A 433 -14.38 18.19 9.34
N PRO A 434 -14.53 19.50 9.10
CA PRO A 434 -14.81 19.99 7.76
C PRO A 434 -13.70 19.45 6.85
N ARG A 435 -14.09 18.91 5.69
CA ARG A 435 -13.13 18.42 4.70
C ARG A 435 -12.53 19.62 4.00
N TYR A 436 -11.27 19.90 4.28
CA TYR A 436 -10.53 20.96 3.59
C TYR A 436 -9.95 20.37 2.31
N PHE A 437 -10.36 20.95 1.18
CA PHE A 437 -9.67 20.72 -0.07
C PHE A 437 -8.45 21.64 -0.14
N ILE A 438 -7.28 21.05 -0.34
CA ILE A 438 -6.07 21.82 -0.56
C ILE A 438 -6.07 22.25 -2.03
N TYR A 439 -6.37 23.53 -2.28
CA TYR A 439 -6.23 24.10 -3.62
C TYR A 439 -4.74 24.27 -3.94
N ARG A 440 -4.34 23.90 -5.15
CA ARG A 440 -3.05 24.29 -5.67
C ARG A 440 -3.06 25.77 -6.01
N ALA A 441 -1.94 26.44 -5.71
CA ALA A 441 -1.67 27.72 -6.32
C ALA A 441 -1.63 27.56 -7.85
N ALA A 442 -2.36 28.40 -8.58
CA ALA A 442 -2.48 28.35 -10.03
C ALA A 442 -1.15 28.71 -10.71
#